data_ad11a33dd75ee7724bd1a86a4f56b045
#
_entry.id   ad11a33dd75ee7724bd1a86a4f56b045
#
_cell.length_a   1.000
_cell.length_b   1.000
_cell.length_c   1.000
_cell.angle_alpha   90.00
_cell.angle_beta   90.00
_cell.angle_gamma   90.00
#
_symmetry.space_group_name_H-M   'P 1'
#
loop_
_entity.id
_entity.type
_entity.pdbx_description
1 polymer ?
#
loop_
_entity_poly.entity_id
_entity_poly.type
_entity_poly.pdbx_seq_one_letter_code
_entity_poly.pdbx_strand_id
1 'polypeptide(L)'
;DSLETEFRLRRATYLSISGYIHDALNEINDIDTTGFSQGLRSTYYAATRQMYSYISFYYEGHERHFDKWHNMAVDAQKHLLPTLPKGSDAYMLNLGENYYYCREYARSAEVLTELIARIEPQNPDYAIACHILASIAGSRGDINARIYYLALSAISDLRNATLEVTSIQELGGLLYERGDLDRAHNYLNVAIDNVVQSRASVRMSQTTELLNIVESHHNRQMAQWRRLLYVIIVFLFICLIALVAAIWYLKRQLRQVA
;
A
#
# COMPACT_ATOMS: atom_id res chain seq x y z
N ASP A 1 13.96 25.18 -22.04
CA ASP A 1 15.16 24.42 -21.80
C ASP A 1 14.95 23.16 -20.95
N SER A 2 15.89 22.21 -21.01
CA SER A 2 15.75 20.86 -20.42
C SER A 2 15.40 20.90 -18.92
N LEU A 3 16.07 21.75 -18.13
CA LEU A 3 15.83 21.87 -16.69
C LEU A 3 14.43 22.44 -16.36
N GLU A 4 13.96 23.37 -17.12
CA GLU A 4 12.62 23.93 -16.96
C GLU A 4 11.56 22.86 -17.27
N THR A 5 11.76 22.10 -18.34
CA THR A 5 10.87 20.98 -18.69
C THR A 5 10.85 19.92 -17.59
N GLU A 6 12.00 19.51 -17.06
CA GLU A 6 12.08 18.56 -15.94
C GLU A 6 11.36 19.07 -14.68
N PHE A 7 11.52 20.37 -14.38
CA PHE A 7 10.82 20.98 -13.26
C PHE A 7 9.31 20.96 -13.45
N ARG A 8 8.82 21.32 -14.64
CA ARG A 8 7.39 21.26 -14.98
C ARG A 8 6.84 19.85 -14.87
N LEU A 9 7.56 18.83 -15.36
CA LEU A 9 7.18 17.43 -15.27
C LEU A 9 7.05 16.95 -13.81
N ARG A 10 8.04 17.29 -12.96
CA ARG A 10 7.99 16.95 -11.52
C ARG A 10 6.82 17.65 -10.82
N ARG A 11 6.59 18.94 -11.16
CA ARG A 11 5.47 19.72 -10.63
C ARG A 11 4.13 19.12 -11.04
N ALA A 12 3.96 18.71 -12.30
CA ALA A 12 2.76 18.06 -12.79
C ALA A 12 2.46 16.75 -12.03
N THR A 13 3.50 15.92 -11.82
CA THR A 13 3.37 14.70 -11.04
C THR A 13 2.93 15.00 -9.60
N TYR A 14 3.57 15.97 -8.93
CA TYR A 14 3.19 16.37 -7.57
C TYR A 14 1.75 16.89 -7.48
N LEU A 15 1.35 17.75 -8.41
CA LEU A 15 -0.01 18.29 -8.47
C LEU A 15 -1.06 17.18 -8.66
N SER A 16 -0.76 16.17 -9.49
CA SER A 16 -1.67 15.03 -9.69
C SER A 16 -1.86 14.18 -8.43
N ILE A 17 -0.79 13.92 -7.68
CA ILE A 17 -0.83 13.21 -6.39
C ILE A 17 -1.67 13.99 -5.37
N SER A 18 -1.53 15.32 -5.37
CA SER A 18 -2.25 16.21 -4.46
C SER A 18 -3.70 16.49 -4.87
N GLY A 19 -4.17 15.95 -6.01
CA GLY A 19 -5.54 16.12 -6.51
C GLY A 19 -5.79 17.39 -7.33
N TYR A 20 -4.76 18.20 -7.61
CA TYR A 20 -4.85 19.40 -8.46
C TYR A 20 -4.73 19.02 -9.94
N ILE A 21 -5.70 18.21 -10.43
CA ILE A 21 -5.67 17.57 -11.75
C ILE A 21 -5.59 18.59 -12.89
N HIS A 22 -6.37 19.66 -12.81
CA HIS A 22 -6.39 20.70 -13.85
C HIS A 22 -5.04 21.38 -13.99
N ASP A 23 -4.42 21.74 -12.87
CA ASP A 23 -3.10 22.37 -12.86
C ASP A 23 -2.02 21.40 -13.34
N ALA A 24 -2.10 20.12 -12.95
CA ALA A 24 -1.18 19.10 -13.45
C ALA A 24 -1.23 18.95 -14.98
N LEU A 25 -2.44 18.94 -15.55
CA LEU A 25 -2.63 18.88 -17.02
C LEU A 25 -2.11 20.11 -17.73
N ASN A 26 -2.32 21.31 -17.17
CA ASN A 26 -1.79 22.56 -17.73
C ASN A 26 -0.28 22.57 -17.78
N GLU A 27 0.41 22.01 -16.78
CA GLU A 27 1.89 21.92 -16.79
C GLU A 27 2.41 21.09 -17.97
N ILE A 28 1.66 20.12 -18.45
CA ILE A 28 2.10 19.19 -19.52
C ILE A 28 1.63 19.64 -20.91
N ASN A 29 0.44 20.19 -21.02
CA ASN A 29 -0.16 20.50 -22.32
C ASN A 29 0.66 21.51 -23.15
N ASP A 30 1.39 22.40 -22.49
CA ASP A 30 2.21 23.41 -23.14
C ASP A 30 3.67 22.98 -23.38
N ILE A 31 4.00 21.69 -23.13
CA ILE A 31 5.36 21.21 -23.36
C ILE A 31 5.51 20.82 -24.83
N ASP A 32 6.38 21.55 -25.55
CA ASP A 32 6.79 21.14 -26.89
C ASP A 32 7.80 20.01 -26.81
N THR A 33 7.41 18.84 -27.28
CA THR A 33 8.23 17.63 -27.30
C THR A 33 9.12 17.52 -28.55
N THR A 34 9.02 18.48 -29.47
CA THR A 34 9.86 18.49 -30.68
C THR A 34 11.32 18.73 -30.28
N GLY A 35 12.22 17.95 -30.84
CA GLY A 35 13.65 18.11 -30.53
C GLY A 35 14.13 17.53 -29.19
N PHE A 36 13.29 16.85 -28.42
CA PHE A 36 13.74 16.19 -27.19
C PHE A 36 14.85 15.19 -27.44
N SER A 37 15.91 15.26 -26.62
CA SER A 37 16.89 14.18 -26.51
C SER A 37 16.21 12.88 -26.04
N GLN A 38 16.85 11.73 -26.27
CA GLN A 38 16.33 10.45 -25.80
C GLN A 38 16.09 10.43 -24.28
N GLY A 39 17.00 11.02 -23.48
CA GLY A 39 16.86 11.12 -22.03
C GLY A 39 15.65 11.97 -21.62
N LEU A 40 15.49 13.17 -22.21
CA LEU A 40 14.36 14.04 -21.89
C LEU A 40 13.02 13.43 -22.34
N ARG A 41 13.02 12.72 -23.46
CA ARG A 41 11.84 11.97 -23.94
C ARG A 41 11.45 10.86 -22.96
N SER A 42 12.45 10.13 -22.45
CA SER A 42 12.23 9.12 -21.40
C SER A 42 11.61 9.75 -20.14
N THR A 43 12.19 10.86 -19.66
CA THR A 43 11.66 11.60 -18.49
C THR A 43 10.22 12.08 -18.73
N TYR A 44 9.91 12.59 -19.91
CA TYR A 44 8.58 13.04 -20.29
C TYR A 44 7.56 11.90 -20.21
N TYR A 45 7.84 10.77 -20.87
CA TYR A 45 6.91 9.64 -20.87
C TYR A 45 6.77 8.99 -19.48
N ALA A 46 7.84 8.94 -18.70
CA ALA A 46 7.77 8.44 -17.33
C ALA A 46 6.86 9.33 -16.46
N ALA A 47 7.03 10.64 -16.52
CA ALA A 47 6.22 11.60 -15.75
C ALA A 47 4.75 11.60 -16.20
N THR A 48 4.50 11.61 -17.52
CA THR A 48 3.12 11.58 -18.04
C THR A 48 2.41 10.28 -17.72
N ARG A 49 3.09 9.14 -17.83
CA ARG A 49 2.55 7.84 -17.39
C ARG A 49 2.13 7.89 -15.93
N GLN A 50 3.03 8.32 -15.05
CA GLN A 50 2.77 8.38 -13.62
C GLN A 50 1.61 9.32 -13.29
N MET A 51 1.59 10.51 -13.88
CA MET A 51 0.51 11.48 -13.72
C MET A 51 -0.83 10.91 -14.16
N TYR A 52 -0.92 10.31 -15.34
CA TYR A 52 -2.17 9.73 -15.84
C TYR A 52 -2.65 8.56 -14.98
N SER A 53 -1.72 7.77 -14.43
CA SER A 53 -2.05 6.72 -13.46
C SER A 53 -2.68 7.30 -12.19
N TYR A 54 -2.11 8.35 -11.60
CA TYR A 54 -2.71 9.01 -10.42
C TYR A 54 -4.09 9.61 -10.74
N ILE A 55 -4.25 10.22 -11.91
CA ILE A 55 -5.56 10.76 -12.32
C ILE A 55 -6.57 9.62 -12.51
N SER A 56 -6.19 8.47 -13.07
CA SER A 56 -7.09 7.33 -13.20
C SER A 56 -7.58 6.83 -11.85
N PHE A 57 -6.69 6.72 -10.84
CA PHE A 57 -7.08 6.37 -9.47
C PHE A 57 -8.05 7.36 -8.84
N TYR A 58 -7.90 8.66 -9.12
CA TYR A 58 -8.87 9.67 -8.65
C TYR A 58 -10.29 9.39 -9.15
N TYR A 59 -10.42 8.83 -10.35
CA TYR A 59 -11.70 8.47 -10.95
C TYR A 59 -12.09 7.00 -10.75
N GLU A 60 -11.47 6.30 -9.80
CA GLU A 60 -11.85 4.93 -9.44
C GLU A 60 -13.35 4.89 -9.04
N GLY A 61 -14.10 3.94 -9.63
CA GLY A 61 -15.56 3.89 -9.50
C GLY A 61 -16.34 4.67 -10.57
N HIS A 62 -15.67 5.45 -11.42
CA HIS A 62 -16.27 6.17 -12.56
C HIS A 62 -15.71 5.63 -13.88
N GLU A 63 -16.13 4.45 -14.32
CA GLU A 63 -15.57 3.67 -15.44
C GLU A 63 -15.10 4.50 -16.63
N ARG A 64 -15.98 5.36 -17.19
CA ARG A 64 -15.65 6.16 -18.39
C ARG A 64 -14.45 7.10 -18.18
N HIS A 65 -14.32 7.70 -17.01
CA HIS A 65 -13.21 8.62 -16.69
C HIS A 65 -11.96 7.84 -16.34
N PHE A 66 -12.11 6.76 -15.57
CA PHE A 66 -11.01 5.84 -15.27
C PHE A 66 -10.39 5.31 -16.55
N ASP A 67 -11.16 4.73 -17.46
CA ASP A 67 -10.67 4.16 -18.71
C ASP A 67 -9.92 5.17 -19.57
N LYS A 68 -10.42 6.42 -19.65
CA LYS A 68 -9.73 7.48 -20.40
C LYS A 68 -8.30 7.66 -19.90
N TRP A 69 -8.13 7.90 -18.60
CA TRP A 69 -6.82 8.22 -18.02
C TRP A 69 -5.92 6.99 -17.94
N HIS A 70 -6.50 5.84 -17.65
CA HIS A 70 -5.79 4.56 -17.69
C HIS A 70 -5.21 4.29 -19.08
N ASN A 71 -5.99 4.44 -20.13
CA ASN A 71 -5.52 4.26 -21.52
C ASN A 71 -4.41 5.26 -21.88
N MET A 72 -4.49 6.51 -21.42
CA MET A 72 -3.41 7.48 -21.60
C MET A 72 -2.12 7.09 -20.87
N ALA A 73 -2.23 6.52 -19.66
CA ALA A 73 -1.08 5.99 -18.94
C ALA A 73 -0.44 4.80 -19.68
N VAL A 74 -1.27 3.88 -20.18
CA VAL A 74 -0.81 2.72 -20.99
C VAL A 74 -0.14 3.18 -22.29
N ASP A 75 -0.65 4.22 -22.93
CA ASP A 75 -0.05 4.76 -24.16
C ASP A 75 1.31 5.41 -23.86
N ALA A 76 1.39 6.23 -22.82
CA ALA A 76 2.66 6.79 -22.38
C ALA A 76 3.70 5.70 -22.01
N GLN A 77 3.26 4.59 -21.40
CA GLN A 77 4.11 3.42 -21.12
C GLN A 77 4.68 2.77 -22.39
N LYS A 78 3.87 2.63 -23.45
CA LYS A 78 4.33 2.10 -24.73
C LYS A 78 5.40 2.98 -25.39
N HIS A 79 5.28 4.30 -25.24
CA HIS A 79 6.26 5.24 -25.74
C HIS A 79 7.51 5.33 -24.87
N LEU A 80 7.42 5.07 -23.56
CA LEU A 80 8.54 5.06 -22.64
C LEU A 80 9.49 3.89 -22.94
N LEU A 81 8.98 2.68 -23.10
CA LEU A 81 9.77 1.45 -23.20
C LEU A 81 10.87 1.49 -24.28
N PRO A 82 10.64 2.00 -25.51
CA PRO A 82 11.69 2.09 -26.53
C PRO A 82 12.80 3.10 -26.21
N THR A 83 12.57 4.03 -25.28
CA THR A 83 13.56 5.06 -24.89
C THR A 83 14.56 4.56 -23.85
N LEU A 84 14.27 3.44 -23.19
CA LEU A 84 15.08 2.86 -22.13
C LEU A 84 16.16 1.92 -22.68
N PRO A 85 17.36 1.87 -22.07
CA PRO A 85 18.40 0.92 -22.48
C PRO A 85 17.92 -0.52 -22.23
N LYS A 86 17.92 -1.35 -23.26
CA LYS A 86 17.51 -2.76 -23.16
C LYS A 86 18.31 -3.50 -22.09
N GLY A 87 17.62 -4.24 -21.25
CA GLY A 87 18.21 -5.02 -20.15
C GLY A 87 18.63 -4.21 -18.93
N SER A 88 18.39 -2.88 -18.89
CA SER A 88 18.53 -2.10 -17.66
C SER A 88 17.37 -2.43 -16.69
N ASP A 89 17.57 -2.14 -15.40
CA ASP A 89 16.55 -2.36 -14.37
C ASP A 89 15.28 -1.58 -14.69
N ALA A 90 15.42 -0.32 -15.11
CA ALA A 90 14.31 0.51 -15.56
C ALA A 90 13.58 -0.09 -16.78
N TYR A 91 14.33 -0.67 -17.76
CA TYR A 91 13.72 -1.37 -18.88
C TYR A 91 12.93 -2.60 -18.43
N MET A 92 13.50 -3.42 -17.53
CA MET A 92 12.84 -4.64 -17.03
C MET A 92 11.58 -4.30 -16.25
N LEU A 93 11.63 -3.28 -15.36
CA LEU A 93 10.44 -2.83 -14.65
C LEU A 93 9.33 -2.41 -15.62
N ASN A 94 9.67 -1.53 -16.56
CA ASN A 94 8.69 -1.00 -17.51
C ASN A 94 8.17 -2.07 -18.50
N LEU A 95 8.98 -3.07 -18.83
CA LEU A 95 8.54 -4.23 -19.61
C LEU A 95 7.57 -5.10 -18.81
N GLY A 96 7.87 -5.37 -17.54
CA GLY A 96 6.98 -6.10 -16.62
C GLY A 96 5.65 -5.39 -16.43
N GLU A 97 5.65 -4.07 -16.22
CA GLU A 97 4.44 -3.25 -16.18
C GLU A 97 3.64 -3.32 -17.47
N ASN A 98 4.31 -3.21 -18.63
CA ASN A 98 3.63 -3.29 -19.93
C ASN A 98 2.94 -4.64 -20.11
N TYR A 99 3.59 -5.75 -19.78
CA TYR A 99 2.95 -7.06 -19.81
C TYR A 99 1.76 -7.16 -18.83
N TYR A 100 1.87 -6.57 -17.66
CA TYR A 100 0.78 -6.51 -16.68
C TYR A 100 -0.45 -5.78 -17.24
N TYR A 101 -0.28 -4.60 -17.83
CA TYR A 101 -1.36 -3.84 -18.45
C TYR A 101 -1.97 -4.56 -19.68
N CYS A 102 -1.16 -5.30 -20.42
CA CYS A 102 -1.63 -6.17 -21.52
C CYS A 102 -2.29 -7.47 -21.02
N ARG A 103 -2.40 -7.67 -19.68
CA ARG A 103 -2.90 -8.90 -19.05
C ARG A 103 -2.07 -10.16 -19.34
N GLU A 104 -0.84 -9.98 -19.79
CA GLU A 104 0.14 -11.06 -20.00
C GLU A 104 0.84 -11.41 -18.66
N TYR A 105 0.05 -11.77 -17.65
CA TYR A 105 0.49 -11.93 -16.26
C TYR A 105 1.63 -12.92 -16.05
N ALA A 106 1.70 -13.96 -16.87
CA ALA A 106 2.79 -14.92 -16.77
C ALA A 106 4.14 -14.30 -17.15
N ARG A 107 4.19 -13.56 -18.28
CA ARG A 107 5.39 -12.85 -18.73
C ARG A 107 5.78 -11.72 -17.79
N SER A 108 4.78 -10.98 -17.30
CA SER A 108 5.02 -9.93 -16.31
C SER A 108 5.68 -10.50 -15.05
N ALA A 109 5.12 -11.60 -14.51
CA ALA A 109 5.68 -12.23 -13.31
C ALA A 109 7.10 -12.77 -13.53
N GLU A 110 7.41 -13.34 -14.70
CA GLU A 110 8.74 -13.82 -15.04
C GLU A 110 9.77 -12.68 -15.00
N VAL A 111 9.52 -11.59 -15.75
CA VAL A 111 10.41 -10.42 -15.84
C VAL A 111 10.58 -9.74 -14.47
N LEU A 112 9.48 -9.55 -13.73
CA LEU A 112 9.55 -8.86 -12.45
C LEU A 112 10.18 -9.71 -11.34
N THR A 113 10.02 -11.04 -11.38
CA THR A 113 10.71 -11.94 -10.45
C THR A 113 12.22 -11.93 -10.72
N GLU A 114 12.64 -11.91 -11.97
CA GLU A 114 14.06 -11.75 -12.33
C GLU A 114 14.60 -10.39 -11.84
N LEU A 115 13.82 -9.31 -12.03
CA LEU A 115 14.21 -7.98 -11.57
C LEU A 115 14.42 -7.91 -10.06
N ILE A 116 13.47 -8.39 -9.24
CA ILE A 116 13.61 -8.35 -7.77
C ILE A 116 14.71 -9.26 -7.24
N ALA A 117 15.12 -10.28 -8.00
CA ALA A 117 16.29 -11.10 -7.65
C ALA A 117 17.62 -10.41 -7.96
N ARG A 118 17.60 -9.39 -8.81
CA ARG A 118 18.79 -8.67 -9.31
C ARG A 118 19.05 -7.37 -8.56
N ILE A 119 18.00 -6.68 -8.10
CA ILE A 119 18.10 -5.38 -7.42
C ILE A 119 17.96 -5.53 -5.91
N GLU A 120 18.57 -4.61 -5.16
CA GLU A 120 18.47 -4.57 -3.71
C GLU A 120 17.11 -3.99 -3.26
N PRO A 121 16.60 -4.40 -2.08
CA PRO A 121 15.33 -3.86 -1.55
C PRO A 121 15.32 -2.34 -1.31
N GLN A 122 16.50 -1.69 -1.27
CA GLN A 122 16.65 -0.24 -1.19
C GLN A 122 16.45 0.47 -2.54
N ASN A 123 16.44 -0.27 -3.64
CA ASN A 123 16.09 0.32 -4.93
C ASN A 123 14.57 0.60 -4.97
N PRO A 124 14.12 1.82 -5.30
CA PRO A 124 12.70 2.15 -5.38
C PRO A 124 11.91 1.24 -6.34
N ASP A 125 12.54 0.76 -7.41
CA ASP A 125 11.93 -0.14 -8.39
C ASP A 125 11.54 -1.49 -7.78
N TYR A 126 12.19 -1.90 -6.67
CA TYR A 126 11.87 -3.13 -5.95
C TYR A 126 10.45 -3.10 -5.38
N ALA A 127 10.06 -2.01 -4.74
CA ALA A 127 8.72 -1.85 -4.18
C ALA A 127 7.64 -1.92 -5.27
N ILE A 128 7.86 -1.23 -6.39
CA ILE A 128 6.93 -1.22 -7.53
C ILE A 128 6.79 -2.62 -8.13
N ALA A 129 7.90 -3.31 -8.38
CA ALA A 129 7.90 -4.67 -8.91
C ALA A 129 7.16 -5.65 -7.98
N CYS A 130 7.41 -5.58 -6.68
CA CYS A 130 6.70 -6.39 -5.69
C CYS A 130 5.20 -6.09 -5.65
N HIS A 131 4.78 -4.82 -5.75
CA HIS A 131 3.37 -4.45 -5.78
C HIS A 131 2.65 -5.04 -7.02
N ILE A 132 3.29 -5.01 -8.19
CA ILE A 132 2.73 -5.63 -9.41
C ILE A 132 2.63 -7.15 -9.25
N LEU A 133 3.66 -7.80 -8.70
CA LEU A 133 3.63 -9.24 -8.41
C LEU A 133 2.51 -9.60 -7.43
N ALA A 134 2.26 -8.75 -6.42
CA ALA A 134 1.12 -8.91 -5.51
C ALA A 134 -0.22 -8.82 -6.24
N SER A 135 -0.37 -7.88 -7.16
CA SER A 135 -1.59 -7.72 -7.98
C SER A 135 -1.81 -8.94 -8.89
N ILE A 136 -0.73 -9.49 -9.49
CA ILE A 136 -0.78 -10.73 -10.28
C ILE A 136 -1.18 -11.92 -9.41
N ALA A 137 -0.62 -12.05 -8.20
CA ALA A 137 -0.99 -13.10 -7.25
C ALA A 137 -2.47 -12.99 -6.86
N GLY A 138 -2.96 -11.77 -6.61
CA GLY A 138 -4.37 -11.49 -6.33
C GLY A 138 -5.30 -11.92 -7.47
N SER A 139 -4.93 -11.63 -8.73
CA SER A 139 -5.72 -12.04 -9.90
C SER A 139 -5.82 -13.56 -10.08
N ARG A 140 -4.87 -14.31 -9.50
CA ARG A 140 -4.84 -15.79 -9.48
C ARG A 140 -5.50 -16.38 -8.24
N GLY A 141 -5.96 -15.56 -7.30
CA GLY A 141 -6.53 -16.00 -6.01
C GLY A 141 -5.48 -16.52 -5.01
N ASP A 142 -4.19 -16.32 -5.28
CA ASP A 142 -3.11 -16.67 -4.35
C ASP A 142 -2.91 -15.58 -3.29
N ILE A 143 -3.75 -15.65 -2.26
CA ILE A 143 -3.74 -14.67 -1.16
C ILE A 143 -2.42 -14.69 -0.38
N ASN A 144 -1.78 -15.86 -0.24
CA ASN A 144 -0.52 -15.94 0.51
C ASN A 144 0.63 -15.26 -0.25
N ALA A 145 0.75 -15.51 -1.55
CA ALA A 145 1.71 -14.81 -2.39
C ALA A 145 1.40 -13.30 -2.44
N ARG A 146 0.12 -12.90 -2.51
CA ARG A 146 -0.28 -11.49 -2.48
C ARG A 146 0.19 -10.81 -1.20
N ILE A 147 -0.08 -11.39 -0.03
CA ILE A 147 0.38 -10.86 1.27
C ILE A 147 1.92 -10.76 1.29
N TYR A 148 2.61 -11.80 0.82
CA TYR A 148 4.07 -11.83 0.79
C TYR A 148 4.66 -10.67 -0.02
N TYR A 149 4.21 -10.49 -1.26
CA TYR A 149 4.70 -9.41 -2.12
C TYR A 149 4.28 -8.02 -1.65
N LEU A 150 3.07 -7.84 -1.10
CA LEU A 150 2.68 -6.56 -0.47
C LEU A 150 3.56 -6.23 0.73
N ALA A 151 3.91 -7.22 1.55
CA ALA A 151 4.81 -7.01 2.67
C ALA A 151 6.22 -6.61 2.22
N LEU A 152 6.76 -7.24 1.17
CA LEU A 152 8.06 -6.84 0.60
C LEU A 152 8.04 -5.42 0.06
N SER A 153 6.98 -5.04 -0.67
CA SER A 153 6.80 -3.69 -1.19
C SER A 153 6.73 -2.67 -0.05
N ALA A 154 5.86 -2.87 0.94
CA ALA A 154 5.71 -1.97 2.08
C ALA A 154 7.02 -1.84 2.90
N ILE A 155 7.77 -2.92 3.11
CA ILE A 155 9.07 -2.88 3.80
C ILE A 155 10.09 -2.06 3.01
N SER A 156 10.12 -2.23 1.67
CA SER A 156 11.00 -1.44 0.80
C SER A 156 10.66 0.04 0.89
N ASP A 157 9.38 0.41 0.78
CA ASP A 157 8.94 1.81 0.90
C ASP A 157 9.33 2.42 2.25
N LEU A 158 9.07 1.73 3.34
CA LEU A 158 9.43 2.20 4.69
C LEU A 158 10.94 2.38 4.87
N ARG A 159 11.76 1.47 4.34
CA ARG A 159 13.22 1.57 4.39
C ARG A 159 13.77 2.74 3.59
N ASN A 160 13.11 3.06 2.48
CA ASN A 160 13.47 4.17 1.60
C ASN A 160 12.88 5.51 2.06
N ALA A 161 12.17 5.54 3.19
CA ALA A 161 11.40 6.71 3.64
C ALA A 161 10.44 7.24 2.54
N THR A 162 9.95 6.34 1.69
CA THR A 162 8.96 6.65 0.67
C THR A 162 7.59 6.69 1.33
N LEU A 163 6.89 7.82 1.20
CA LEU A 163 5.55 7.99 1.76
C LEU A 163 4.48 7.36 0.83
N GLU A 164 4.79 6.21 0.24
CA GLU A 164 3.82 5.43 -0.53
C GLU A 164 2.93 4.63 0.41
N VAL A 165 1.64 4.57 0.11
CA VAL A 165 0.65 3.98 1.03
C VAL A 165 -0.05 2.75 0.45
N THR A 166 0.01 2.53 -0.86
CA THR A 166 -0.81 1.51 -1.53
C THR A 166 -0.58 0.12 -0.96
N SER A 167 0.67 -0.31 -0.87
CA SER A 167 1.02 -1.66 -0.43
C SER A 167 0.68 -1.91 1.03
N ILE A 168 0.94 -0.96 1.93
CA ILE A 168 0.63 -1.11 3.35
C ILE A 168 -0.88 -1.02 3.62
N GLN A 169 -1.61 -0.19 2.86
CA GLN A 169 -3.07 -0.09 2.91
C GLN A 169 -3.73 -1.40 2.46
N GLU A 170 -3.34 -1.94 1.30
CA GLU A 170 -3.87 -3.20 0.79
C GLU A 170 -3.55 -4.36 1.73
N LEU A 171 -2.33 -4.40 2.29
CA LEU A 171 -1.93 -5.40 3.27
C LEU A 171 -2.80 -5.32 4.53
N GLY A 172 -3.07 -4.12 5.03
CA GLY A 172 -4.00 -3.88 6.14
C GLY A 172 -5.40 -4.41 5.85
N GLY A 173 -5.95 -4.14 4.66
CA GLY A 173 -7.24 -4.65 4.19
C GLY A 173 -7.30 -6.19 4.15
N LEU A 174 -6.28 -6.84 3.57
CA LEU A 174 -6.21 -8.30 3.51
C LEU A 174 -6.09 -8.95 4.90
N LEU A 175 -5.36 -8.34 5.82
CA LEU A 175 -5.25 -8.83 7.19
C LEU A 175 -6.59 -8.68 7.94
N TYR A 176 -7.32 -7.58 7.69
CA TYR A 176 -8.67 -7.41 8.21
C TYR A 176 -9.61 -8.53 7.72
N GLU A 177 -9.63 -8.80 6.42
CA GLU A 177 -10.44 -9.90 5.84
C GLU A 177 -10.10 -11.26 6.44
N ARG A 178 -8.85 -11.46 6.86
CA ARG A 178 -8.38 -12.67 7.55
C ARG A 178 -8.65 -12.69 9.06
N GLY A 179 -9.23 -11.64 9.61
CA GLY A 179 -9.54 -11.51 11.03
C GLY A 179 -8.37 -11.10 11.92
N ASP A 180 -7.23 -10.73 11.33
CA ASP A 180 -6.08 -10.20 12.06
C ASP A 180 -6.24 -8.69 12.29
N LEU A 181 -7.15 -8.37 13.21
CA LEU A 181 -7.55 -6.99 13.45
C LEU A 181 -6.41 -6.13 14.02
N ASP A 182 -5.53 -6.72 14.84
CA ASP A 182 -4.43 -5.98 15.47
C ASP A 182 -3.42 -5.49 14.43
N ARG A 183 -2.97 -6.38 13.54
CA ARG A 183 -2.05 -5.99 12.46
C ARG A 183 -2.73 -5.09 11.44
N ALA A 184 -3.97 -5.38 11.07
CA ALA A 184 -4.74 -4.54 10.15
C ALA A 184 -4.84 -3.10 10.68
N HIS A 185 -5.23 -2.92 11.93
CA HIS A 185 -5.32 -1.62 12.59
C HIS A 185 -3.97 -0.88 12.58
N ASN A 186 -2.89 -1.56 12.99
CA ASN A 186 -1.56 -0.95 13.04
C ASN A 186 -1.06 -0.51 11.66
N TYR A 187 -1.23 -1.33 10.61
CA TYR A 187 -0.77 -1.00 9.27
C TYR A 187 -1.58 0.12 8.64
N LEU A 188 -2.89 0.17 8.89
CA LEU A 188 -3.72 1.28 8.40
C LEU A 188 -3.42 2.60 9.09
N ASN A 189 -3.04 2.59 10.37
CA ASN A 189 -2.55 3.80 11.04
C ASN A 189 -1.26 4.33 10.39
N VAL A 190 -0.30 3.45 10.08
CA VAL A 190 0.91 3.85 9.34
C VAL A 190 0.55 4.40 7.96
N ALA A 191 -0.43 3.78 7.27
CA ALA A 191 -0.91 4.28 5.97
C ALA A 191 -1.49 5.70 6.08
N ILE A 192 -2.33 5.97 7.11
CA ILE A 192 -2.89 7.31 7.36
C ILE A 192 -1.79 8.33 7.64
N ASP A 193 -0.82 7.99 8.49
CA ASP A 193 0.29 8.88 8.80
C ASP A 193 1.07 9.26 7.53
N ASN A 194 1.35 8.29 6.66
CA ASN A 194 2.01 8.52 5.38
C ASN A 194 1.17 9.39 4.43
N VAL A 195 -0.15 9.14 4.34
CA VAL A 195 -1.07 9.96 3.53
C VAL A 195 -1.08 11.41 4.00
N VAL A 196 -1.15 11.64 5.31
CA VAL A 196 -1.11 12.99 5.89
C VAL A 196 0.20 13.69 5.57
N GLN A 197 1.33 13.00 5.74
CA GLN A 197 2.66 13.57 5.49
C GLN A 197 2.91 13.84 3.99
N SER A 198 2.49 12.95 3.11
CA SER A 198 2.64 13.10 1.65
C SER A 198 1.66 14.09 1.03
N ARG A 199 0.65 14.52 1.76
CA ARG A 199 -0.48 15.33 1.27
C ARG A 199 -1.22 14.66 0.10
N ALA A 200 -1.22 13.35 0.04
CA ALA A 200 -1.89 12.54 -0.98
C ALA A 200 -3.41 12.51 -0.74
N SER A 201 -4.08 13.63 -1.00
CA SER A 201 -5.52 13.82 -0.72
C SER A 201 -6.41 12.79 -1.40
N VAL A 202 -6.00 12.29 -2.58
CA VAL A 202 -6.74 11.29 -3.35
C VAL A 202 -6.91 9.98 -2.56
N ARG A 203 -5.88 9.56 -1.81
CA ARG A 203 -5.92 8.31 -1.03
C ARG A 203 -6.47 8.48 0.38
N MET A 204 -6.59 9.72 0.85
CA MET A 204 -7.05 10.03 2.21
C MET A 204 -8.43 9.42 2.50
N SER A 205 -9.38 9.60 1.59
CA SER A 205 -10.76 9.13 1.77
C SER A 205 -10.83 7.61 1.90
N GLN A 206 -10.22 6.88 0.96
CA GLN A 206 -10.22 5.41 0.93
C GLN A 206 -9.56 4.81 2.17
N THR A 207 -8.36 5.34 2.54
CA THR A 207 -7.62 4.85 3.70
C THR A 207 -8.37 5.14 4.99
N THR A 208 -9.00 6.32 5.12
CA THR A 208 -9.78 6.71 6.31
C THR A 208 -11.03 5.84 6.45
N GLU A 209 -11.75 5.57 5.37
CA GLU A 209 -12.93 4.72 5.41
C GLU A 209 -12.59 3.30 5.89
N LEU A 210 -11.55 2.70 5.33
CA LEU A 210 -11.08 1.37 5.72
C LEU A 210 -10.61 1.36 7.19
N LEU A 211 -9.86 2.38 7.62
CA LEU A 211 -9.42 2.50 9.01
C LEU A 211 -10.61 2.58 9.97
N ASN A 212 -11.62 3.38 9.67
CA ASN A 212 -12.81 3.50 10.52
C ASN A 212 -13.54 2.16 10.70
N ILE A 213 -13.65 1.36 9.63
CA ILE A 213 -14.25 0.02 9.69
C ILE A 213 -13.43 -0.88 10.61
N VAL A 214 -12.12 -0.95 10.37
CA VAL A 214 -11.20 -1.79 11.15
C VAL A 214 -11.16 -1.37 12.61
N GLU A 215 -11.07 -0.08 12.89
CA GLU A 215 -11.07 0.48 14.25
C GLU A 215 -12.35 0.12 15.02
N SER A 216 -13.50 0.20 14.37
CA SER A 216 -14.77 -0.16 15.00
C SER A 216 -14.79 -1.63 15.42
N HIS A 217 -14.28 -2.54 14.61
CA HIS A 217 -14.20 -3.97 14.89
C HIS A 217 -13.13 -4.27 15.94
N HIS A 218 -11.95 -3.67 15.84
CA HIS A 218 -10.88 -3.79 16.81
C HIS A 218 -11.33 -3.33 18.20
N ASN A 219 -11.99 -2.19 18.30
CA ASN A 219 -12.50 -1.67 19.57
C ASN A 219 -13.57 -2.59 20.19
N ARG A 220 -14.44 -3.19 19.39
CA ARG A 220 -15.41 -4.19 19.87
C ARG A 220 -14.71 -5.44 20.40
N GLN A 221 -13.72 -5.95 19.71
CA GLN A 221 -12.91 -7.10 20.13
C GLN A 221 -12.19 -6.80 21.46
N MET A 222 -11.53 -5.65 21.55
CA MET A 222 -10.85 -5.23 22.78
C MET A 222 -11.83 -5.06 23.97
N ALA A 223 -13.05 -4.57 23.71
CA ALA A 223 -14.08 -4.47 24.75
C ALA A 223 -14.53 -5.86 25.24
N GLN A 224 -14.63 -6.85 24.33
CA GLN A 224 -14.94 -8.23 24.70
C GLN A 224 -13.84 -8.86 25.55
N TRP A 225 -12.57 -8.70 25.14
CA TRP A 225 -11.42 -9.18 25.91
C TRP A 225 -11.35 -8.55 27.31
N ARG A 226 -11.59 -7.25 27.43
CA ARG A 226 -11.65 -6.57 28.73
C ARG A 226 -12.77 -7.13 29.63
N ARG A 227 -13.97 -7.37 29.09
CA ARG A 227 -15.06 -7.98 29.83
C ARG A 227 -14.69 -9.38 30.34
N LEU A 228 -14.11 -10.22 29.50
CA LEU A 228 -13.64 -11.55 29.88
C LEU A 228 -12.58 -11.47 30.99
N LEU A 229 -11.63 -10.55 30.87
CA LEU A 229 -10.59 -10.34 31.88
C LEU A 229 -11.21 -9.96 33.24
N TYR A 230 -12.20 -9.04 33.26
CA TYR A 230 -12.91 -8.70 34.49
C TYR A 230 -13.62 -9.90 35.11
N VAL A 231 -14.28 -10.75 34.31
CA VAL A 231 -14.95 -11.95 34.83
C VAL A 231 -13.92 -12.90 35.46
N ILE A 232 -12.77 -13.10 34.82
CA ILE A 232 -11.69 -13.95 35.35
C ILE A 232 -11.16 -13.38 36.68
N ILE A 233 -10.91 -12.06 36.75
CA ILE A 233 -10.43 -11.40 37.97
C ILE A 233 -11.43 -11.58 39.12
N VAL A 234 -12.71 -11.34 38.88
CA VAL A 234 -13.75 -11.51 39.86
C VAL A 234 -13.83 -12.97 40.33
N PHE A 235 -13.77 -13.93 39.42
CA PHE A 235 -13.76 -15.35 39.75
C PHE A 235 -12.56 -15.73 40.63
N LEU A 236 -11.37 -15.29 40.28
CA LEU A 236 -10.15 -15.52 41.08
C LEU A 236 -10.25 -14.90 42.47
N PHE A 237 -10.85 -13.72 42.58
CA PHE A 237 -11.08 -13.06 43.88
C PHE A 237 -12.04 -13.85 44.75
N ILE A 238 -13.15 -14.38 44.20
CA ILE A 238 -14.07 -15.26 44.90
C ILE A 238 -13.38 -16.52 45.39
N CYS A 239 -12.57 -17.18 44.52
CA CYS A 239 -11.79 -18.36 44.89
C CYS A 239 -10.82 -18.06 46.05
N LEU A 240 -10.17 -16.91 46.04
CA LEU A 240 -9.25 -16.49 47.11
C LEU A 240 -9.98 -16.32 48.43
N ILE A 241 -11.15 -15.67 48.42
CA ILE A 241 -11.98 -15.51 49.62
C ILE A 241 -12.42 -16.87 50.17
N ALA A 242 -12.88 -17.78 49.31
CA ALA A 242 -13.28 -19.14 49.68
C ALA A 242 -12.08 -19.90 50.29
N LEU A 243 -10.89 -19.80 49.76
CA LEU A 243 -9.68 -20.42 50.28
C LEU A 243 -9.33 -19.91 51.67
N VAL A 244 -9.37 -18.58 51.88
CA VAL A 244 -9.11 -17.93 53.17
C VAL A 244 -10.14 -18.38 54.18
N ALA A 245 -11.42 -18.43 53.83
CA ALA A 245 -12.52 -18.91 54.70
C ALA A 245 -12.32 -20.41 55.09
N ALA A 246 -11.91 -21.24 54.12
CA ALA A 246 -11.62 -22.66 54.40
C ALA A 246 -10.44 -22.86 55.36
N ILE A 247 -9.35 -22.11 55.16
CA ILE A 247 -8.18 -22.10 56.06
C ILE A 247 -8.59 -21.65 57.48
N TRP A 248 -9.40 -20.59 57.56
CA TRP A 248 -9.89 -20.10 58.85
C TRP A 248 -10.77 -21.12 59.56
N TYR A 249 -11.67 -21.78 58.81
CA TYR A 249 -12.55 -22.84 59.35
C TYR A 249 -11.74 -24.05 59.86
N LEU A 250 -10.75 -24.53 59.09
CA LEU A 250 -9.86 -25.61 59.52
C LEU A 250 -9.06 -25.24 60.78
N LYS A 251 -8.51 -24.02 60.87
CA LYS A 251 -7.80 -23.55 62.06
C LYS A 251 -8.73 -23.50 63.29
N ARG A 252 -9.98 -23.11 63.10
CA ARG A 252 -10.98 -23.07 64.19
C ARG A 252 -11.28 -24.49 64.71
N GLN A 253 -11.48 -25.47 63.81
CA GLN A 253 -11.73 -26.86 64.20
C GLN A 253 -10.52 -27.46 64.97
N LEU A 254 -9.30 -27.22 64.48
CA LEU A 254 -8.09 -27.69 65.15
C LEU A 254 -7.95 -27.13 66.56
N ARG A 255 -8.39 -25.92 66.82
CA ARG A 255 -8.38 -25.31 68.18
C ARG A 255 -9.45 -25.82 69.12
N GLN A 256 -10.49 -26.50 68.61
CA GLN A 256 -11.56 -27.10 69.45
C GLN A 256 -11.25 -28.53 69.85
N VAL A 257 -10.28 -29.19 69.21
CA VAL A 257 -9.89 -30.59 69.46
C VAL A 257 -8.63 -30.67 70.30
N ALA A 258 -7.87 -29.54 70.43
CA ALA A 258 -6.72 -29.42 71.35
C ALA A 258 -7.16 -28.80 72.67
#